data_1d472c5e6238dc6250a3dedd626fc2a8
#
_entry.id   1d472c5e6238dc6250a3dedd626fc2a8
#
_cell.length_a   1.000
_cell.length_b   1.000
_cell.length_c   1.000
_cell.angle_alpha   90.00
_cell.angle_beta   90.00
_cell.angle_gamma   90.00
#
_symmetry.space_group_name_H-M   'P 1'
#
loop_
_entity.id
_entity.type
_entity.pdbx_description
1 polymer ?
#
loop_
_entity_poly.entity_id
_entity_poly.type
_entity_poly.pdbx_seq_one_letter_code
_entity_poly.pdbx_strand_id
1 'polypeptide(L)'
;HFTTELLDDIRKKGVTIVDVLLHVGLGTFRPVSEDNVEDHHMHSEYYECSEEAARTINEARARGGRVFAVGTTSCRTLESVTDDEGIVHAKKGWTDIFITPGYKFKAVDKLITNFHLPESTLLMLVSALCTREEMLDVYKHAVEEKYRFFSFGDAMFIGDVMPSKAENGEKPEK
;
A
#
# COMPACT_ATOMS: atom_id res chain seq x y z
N HIS A 1 -16.87 1.03 0.29
CA HIS A 1 -15.91 0.75 1.35
C HIS A 1 -16.02 1.76 2.48
N PHE A 2 -15.76 3.04 2.23
CA PHE A 2 -15.85 4.09 3.24
C PHE A 2 -17.13 4.89 3.04
N THR A 3 -18.07 4.79 3.98
CA THR A 3 -19.27 5.64 3.98
C THR A 3 -18.95 7.01 4.57
N THR A 4 -19.82 7.98 4.35
CA THR A 4 -19.67 9.32 4.93
C THR A 4 -19.64 9.25 6.46
N GLU A 5 -20.50 8.44 7.04
CA GLU A 5 -20.58 8.23 8.49
C GLU A 5 -19.28 7.63 9.07
N LEU A 6 -18.69 6.64 8.38
CA LEU A 6 -17.42 6.05 8.78
C LEU A 6 -16.29 7.07 8.70
N LEU A 7 -16.23 7.88 7.63
CA LEU A 7 -15.22 8.94 7.50
C LEU A 7 -15.36 9.98 8.63
N ASP A 8 -16.59 10.34 9.01
CA ASP A 8 -16.83 11.27 10.11
C ASP A 8 -16.41 10.67 11.46
N ASP A 9 -16.65 9.39 11.69
CA ASP A 9 -16.25 8.71 12.91
C ASP A 9 -14.71 8.56 12.99
N ILE A 10 -14.04 8.34 11.88
CA ILE A 10 -12.58 8.35 11.78
C ILE A 10 -12.03 9.73 12.18
N ARG A 11 -12.60 10.82 11.63
CA ARG A 11 -12.22 12.20 11.97
C ARG A 11 -12.45 12.52 13.45
N LYS A 12 -13.59 12.09 14.03
CA LYS A 12 -13.89 12.27 15.47
C LYS A 12 -12.87 11.57 16.38
N LYS A 13 -12.23 10.51 15.89
CA LYS A 13 -11.13 9.81 16.59
C LYS A 13 -9.77 10.50 16.46
N GLY A 14 -9.71 11.66 15.81
CA GLY A 14 -8.48 12.44 15.63
C GLY A 14 -7.61 11.98 14.46
N VAL A 15 -8.13 11.13 13.58
CA VAL A 15 -7.41 10.74 12.36
C VAL A 15 -7.65 11.79 11.27
N THR A 16 -6.57 12.27 10.68
CA THR A 16 -6.63 13.20 9.56
C THR A 16 -6.77 12.43 8.24
N ILE A 17 -7.72 12.82 7.43
CA ILE A 17 -7.94 12.26 6.09
C ILE A 17 -7.39 13.23 5.06
N VAL A 18 -6.58 12.71 4.14
CA VAL A 18 -5.90 13.49 3.09
C VAL A 18 -6.15 12.83 1.75
N ASP A 19 -6.46 13.63 0.75
CA ASP A 19 -6.69 13.14 -0.61
C ASP A 19 -5.43 13.28 -1.48
N VAL A 20 -5.17 12.26 -2.27
CA VAL A 20 -4.19 12.24 -3.35
C VAL A 20 -4.86 11.74 -4.63
N LEU A 21 -4.31 12.08 -5.78
CA LEU A 21 -4.88 11.70 -7.07
C LEU A 21 -3.94 10.79 -7.86
N LEU A 22 -4.51 9.76 -8.48
CA LEU A 22 -3.85 8.97 -9.53
C LEU A 22 -4.86 8.69 -10.64
N HIS A 23 -4.51 9.04 -11.88
CA HIS A 23 -5.29 8.66 -13.06
C HIS A 23 -4.89 7.25 -13.49
N VAL A 24 -5.65 6.26 -13.05
CA VAL A 24 -5.36 4.85 -13.29
C VAL A 24 -5.76 4.46 -14.72
N GLY A 25 -4.77 3.98 -15.50
CA GLY A 25 -5.00 3.44 -16.82
C GLY A 25 -5.47 1.97 -16.80
N LEU A 26 -6.04 1.52 -17.90
CA LEU A 26 -6.45 0.11 -18.07
C LEU A 26 -5.28 -0.88 -17.95
N GLY A 27 -4.07 -0.43 -18.20
CA GLY A 27 -2.86 -1.26 -18.14
C GLY A 27 -2.55 -1.82 -16.76
N THR A 28 -2.89 -1.09 -15.70
CA THR A 28 -2.65 -1.52 -14.30
C THR A 28 -3.43 -2.78 -13.91
N PHE A 29 -4.52 -3.07 -14.60
CA PHE A 29 -5.36 -4.25 -14.34
C PHE A 29 -5.09 -5.42 -15.29
N ARG A 30 -4.14 -5.28 -16.21
CA ARG A 30 -3.74 -6.38 -17.09
C ARG A 30 -2.87 -7.36 -16.32
N PRO A 31 -3.03 -8.68 -16.58
CA PRO A 31 -2.08 -9.67 -16.08
C PRO A 31 -0.67 -9.37 -16.58
N VAL A 32 0.31 -9.68 -15.78
CA VAL A 32 1.72 -9.69 -16.20
C VAL A 32 1.89 -10.85 -17.17
N SER A 33 2.36 -10.56 -18.37
CA SER A 33 2.54 -11.55 -19.45
C SER A 33 3.99 -12.00 -19.58
N GLU A 34 4.90 -11.30 -18.94
CA GLU A 34 6.34 -11.54 -18.99
C GLU A 34 6.72 -12.67 -18.01
N ASP A 35 7.61 -13.57 -18.46
CA ASP A 35 8.13 -14.66 -17.62
C ASP A 35 9.02 -14.13 -16.48
N ASN A 36 9.67 -12.99 -16.68
CA ASN A 36 10.50 -12.34 -15.67
C ASN A 36 9.88 -11.01 -15.27
N VAL A 37 9.77 -10.78 -13.97
CA VAL A 37 9.23 -9.53 -13.40
C VAL A 37 10.01 -8.30 -13.84
N GLU A 38 11.34 -8.44 -14.04
CA GLU A 38 12.24 -7.37 -14.46
C GLU A 38 11.98 -6.86 -15.90
N ASP A 39 11.35 -7.68 -16.73
CA ASP A 39 11.01 -7.34 -18.11
C ASP A 39 9.66 -6.59 -18.22
N HIS A 40 8.90 -6.53 -17.13
CA HIS A 40 7.60 -5.87 -17.10
C HIS A 40 7.74 -4.35 -17.02
N HIS A 41 7.17 -3.65 -18.00
CA HIS A 41 7.10 -2.20 -18.04
C HIS A 41 5.74 -1.70 -17.54
N MET A 42 5.75 -1.00 -16.40
CA MET A 42 4.56 -0.34 -15.88
C MET A 42 4.12 0.79 -16.81
N HIS A 43 2.82 0.88 -17.02
CA HIS A 43 2.24 2.02 -17.71
C HIS A 43 2.39 3.28 -16.85
N SER A 44 2.76 4.38 -17.53
CA SER A 44 2.88 5.68 -16.88
C SER A 44 1.48 6.23 -16.56
N GLU A 45 1.28 6.68 -15.33
CA GLU A 45 0.01 7.20 -14.82
C GLU A 45 0.23 8.57 -14.18
N TYR A 46 -0.70 9.49 -14.45
CA TYR A 46 -0.61 10.85 -13.92
C TYR A 46 -1.04 10.89 -12.46
N TYR A 47 -0.26 11.56 -11.62
CA TYR A 47 -0.54 11.74 -10.20
C TYR A 47 -0.51 13.20 -9.77
N GLU A 48 -1.21 13.50 -8.67
CA GLU A 48 -1.09 14.78 -7.96
C GLU A 48 -1.09 14.55 -6.44
N CYS A 49 -0.17 15.25 -5.76
CA CYS A 49 -0.14 15.45 -4.32
C CYS A 49 -0.09 16.97 -4.06
N SER A 50 -1.10 17.52 -3.41
CA SER A 50 -1.20 18.95 -3.14
C SER A 50 -0.22 19.39 -2.05
N GLU A 51 0.07 20.70 -1.96
CA GLU A 51 0.88 21.28 -0.86
C GLU A 51 0.26 21.00 0.52
N GLU A 52 -1.06 21.11 0.60
CA GLU A 52 -1.78 20.82 1.84
C GLU A 52 -1.65 19.35 2.24
N ALA A 53 -1.80 18.42 1.28
CA ALA A 53 -1.64 16.99 1.49
C ALA A 53 -0.22 16.67 1.99
N ALA A 54 0.81 17.12 1.27
CA ALA A 54 2.20 16.88 1.61
C ALA A 54 2.54 17.43 3.00
N ARG A 55 2.17 18.69 3.29
CA ARG A 55 2.39 19.30 4.60
C ARG A 55 1.72 18.51 5.72
N THR A 56 0.44 18.17 5.56
CA THR A 56 -0.35 17.45 6.56
C THR A 56 0.24 16.10 6.88
N ILE A 57 0.69 15.34 5.86
CA ILE A 57 1.33 14.04 6.04
C ILE A 57 2.67 14.20 6.78
N ASN A 58 3.52 15.13 6.36
CA ASN A 58 4.81 15.37 7.00
C ASN A 58 4.67 15.80 8.46
N GLU A 59 3.71 16.69 8.76
CA GLU A 59 3.42 17.10 10.13
C GLU A 59 2.91 15.93 11.00
N ALA A 60 2.06 15.05 10.44
CA ALA A 60 1.60 13.86 11.16
C ALA A 60 2.77 12.92 11.48
N ARG A 61 3.65 12.67 10.52
CA ARG A 61 4.85 11.82 10.70
C ARG A 61 5.83 12.43 11.71
N ALA A 62 6.07 13.74 11.64
CA ALA A 62 6.93 14.43 12.60
C ALA A 62 6.45 14.33 14.06
N ARG A 63 5.15 14.11 14.29
CA ARG A 63 4.55 13.85 15.60
C ARG A 63 4.51 12.36 15.98
N GLY A 64 5.15 11.48 15.20
CA GLY A 64 5.13 10.03 15.41
C GLY A 64 3.84 9.34 14.92
N GLY A 65 3.06 10.03 14.10
CA GLY A 65 1.89 9.47 13.43
C GLY A 65 2.26 8.51 12.32
N ARG A 66 1.29 7.71 11.89
CA ARG A 66 1.44 6.69 10.85
C ARG A 66 0.58 7.02 9.64
N VAL A 67 1.06 6.65 8.45
CA VAL A 67 0.39 6.86 7.17
C VAL A 67 -0.30 5.58 6.73
N PHE A 68 -1.62 5.63 6.64
CA PHE A 68 -2.47 4.55 6.15
C PHE A 68 -2.89 4.87 4.72
N ALA A 69 -2.34 4.19 3.75
CA ALA A 69 -2.82 4.30 2.38
C ALA A 69 -4.14 3.51 2.23
N VAL A 70 -5.13 4.14 1.61
CA VAL A 70 -6.38 3.48 1.25
C VAL A 70 -6.41 3.32 -0.26
N GLY A 71 -6.24 2.08 -0.71
CA GLY A 71 -6.06 1.70 -2.10
C GLY A 71 -4.60 1.73 -2.55
N THR A 72 -4.28 0.83 -3.47
CA THR A 72 -2.95 0.76 -4.11
C THR A 72 -2.62 2.01 -4.90
N THR A 73 -3.62 2.74 -5.38
CA THR A 73 -3.49 4.06 -6.03
C THR A 73 -2.88 5.08 -5.09
N SER A 74 -3.41 5.22 -3.87
CA SER A 74 -2.86 6.11 -2.84
C SER A 74 -1.44 5.72 -2.46
N CYS A 75 -1.18 4.42 -2.31
CA CYS A 75 0.14 3.88 -2.01
C CYS A 75 1.15 4.28 -3.09
N ARG A 76 0.85 4.02 -4.37
CA ARG A 76 1.73 4.35 -5.50
C ARG A 76 1.97 5.85 -5.62
N THR A 77 0.95 6.67 -5.42
CA THR A 77 1.10 8.13 -5.43
C THR A 77 2.05 8.59 -4.33
N LEU A 78 1.84 8.16 -3.10
CA LEU A 78 2.66 8.56 -1.96
C LEU A 78 4.13 8.13 -2.14
N GLU A 79 4.37 6.90 -2.55
CA GLU A 79 5.73 6.41 -2.80
C GLU A 79 6.43 7.14 -3.95
N SER A 80 5.67 7.63 -4.95
CA SER A 80 6.21 8.40 -6.08
C SER A 80 6.61 9.84 -5.72
N VAL A 81 5.99 10.42 -4.68
CA VAL A 81 6.25 11.81 -4.28
C VAL A 81 7.12 11.93 -3.04
N THR A 82 7.54 10.81 -2.45
CA THR A 82 8.34 10.76 -1.23
C THR A 82 9.81 10.52 -1.57
N ASP A 83 10.69 11.34 -1.01
CA ASP A 83 12.14 11.18 -1.16
C ASP A 83 12.71 10.07 -0.26
N ASP A 84 14.01 9.84 -0.34
CA ASP A 84 14.68 8.78 0.42
C ASP A 84 14.83 9.11 1.91
N GLU A 85 14.67 10.38 2.28
CA GLU A 85 14.60 10.84 3.67
C GLU A 85 13.18 10.67 4.27
N GLY A 86 12.22 10.24 3.45
CA GLY A 86 10.83 10.00 3.84
C GLY A 86 9.98 11.27 3.89
N ILE A 87 10.40 12.35 3.24
CA ILE A 87 9.64 13.59 3.13
C ILE A 87 8.70 13.52 1.91
N VAL A 88 7.44 13.76 2.15
CA VAL A 88 6.42 13.84 1.09
C VAL A 88 6.45 15.22 0.45
N HIS A 89 6.59 15.28 -0.86
CA HIS A 89 6.63 16.52 -1.62
C HIS A 89 5.32 16.82 -2.33
N ALA A 90 4.92 18.09 -2.33
CA ALA A 90 3.86 18.57 -3.20
C ALA A 90 4.33 18.49 -4.65
N LYS A 91 3.73 17.59 -5.43
CA LYS A 91 4.19 17.31 -6.79
C LYS A 91 3.04 16.77 -7.64
N LYS A 92 3.11 17.07 -8.93
CA LYS A 92 2.29 16.45 -9.96
C LYS A 92 3.17 16.02 -11.12
N GLY A 93 2.80 14.93 -11.75
CA GLY A 93 3.61 14.37 -12.84
C GLY A 93 3.15 12.98 -13.23
N TRP A 94 4.05 12.23 -13.82
CA TRP A 94 3.79 10.88 -14.28
C TRP A 94 4.66 9.89 -13.51
N THR A 95 4.11 8.73 -13.17
CA THR A 95 4.80 7.65 -12.48
C THR A 95 4.57 6.33 -13.18
N ASP A 96 5.62 5.58 -13.30
CA ASP A 96 5.65 4.17 -13.71
C ASP A 96 6.16 3.28 -12.56
N ILE A 97 6.00 3.76 -11.32
CA ILE A 97 6.50 3.04 -10.14
C ILE A 97 5.98 1.61 -10.11
N PHE A 98 6.92 0.68 -10.04
CA PHE A 98 6.66 -0.74 -9.92
C PHE A 98 7.13 -1.25 -8.56
N ILE A 99 6.17 -1.49 -7.68
CA ILE A 99 6.44 -1.95 -6.31
C ILE A 99 6.37 -3.47 -6.31
N THR A 100 7.50 -4.11 -6.00
CA THR A 100 7.66 -5.57 -5.96
C THR A 100 8.21 -6.01 -4.60
N PRO A 101 8.15 -7.29 -4.24
CA PRO A 101 8.77 -7.80 -3.02
C PRO A 101 10.22 -7.35 -2.87
N GLY A 102 10.56 -6.82 -1.69
CA GLY A 102 11.86 -6.19 -1.41
C GLY A 102 11.89 -4.67 -1.56
N TYR A 103 10.82 -4.06 -2.07
CA TYR A 103 10.68 -2.60 -2.09
C TYR A 103 10.66 -2.04 -0.66
N LYS A 104 11.40 -0.94 -0.45
CA LYS A 104 11.44 -0.24 0.85
C LYS A 104 10.48 0.94 0.80
N PHE A 105 9.39 0.81 1.53
CA PHE A 105 8.39 1.88 1.63
C PHE A 105 8.97 3.10 2.36
N LYS A 106 8.73 4.28 1.80
CA LYS A 106 9.25 5.56 2.27
C LYS A 106 8.20 6.35 3.05
N ALA A 107 6.95 6.28 2.63
CA ALA A 107 5.84 7.02 3.23
C ALA A 107 4.76 6.13 3.85
N VAL A 108 4.46 4.99 3.25
CA VAL A 108 3.30 4.16 3.62
C VAL A 108 3.67 3.19 4.72
N ASP A 109 3.02 3.32 5.88
CA ASP A 109 3.19 2.39 7.01
C ASP A 109 2.19 1.23 6.95
N LYS A 110 0.98 1.49 6.45
CA LYS A 110 -0.14 0.53 6.41
C LYS A 110 -0.93 0.69 5.12
N LEU A 111 -1.54 -0.40 4.67
CA LEU A 111 -2.37 -0.39 3.48
C LEU A 111 -3.73 -1.04 3.75
N ILE A 112 -4.80 -0.37 3.33
CA ILE A 112 -6.13 -0.95 3.22
C ILE A 112 -6.42 -1.10 1.73
N THR A 113 -6.69 -2.31 1.26
CA THR A 113 -6.93 -2.57 -0.16
C THR A 113 -7.80 -3.80 -0.37
N ASN A 114 -8.32 -3.95 -1.58
CA ASN A 114 -9.09 -5.12 -1.99
C ASN A 114 -8.16 -6.35 -2.15
N PHE A 115 -8.75 -7.53 -2.29
CA PHE A 115 -8.04 -8.70 -2.79
C PHE A 115 -7.84 -8.58 -4.31
N HIS A 116 -6.61 -8.81 -4.75
CA HIS A 116 -6.20 -8.66 -6.15
C HIS A 116 -6.16 -10.01 -6.86
N LEU A 117 -6.21 -10.00 -8.19
CA LEU A 117 -6.12 -11.23 -8.97
C LEU A 117 -4.69 -11.79 -8.99
N PRO A 118 -4.56 -13.11 -9.18
CA PRO A 118 -3.27 -13.73 -9.49
C PRO A 118 -2.60 -13.06 -10.70
N GLU A 119 -1.26 -13.16 -10.76
CA GLU A 119 -0.44 -12.67 -11.88
C GLU A 119 -0.60 -11.16 -12.13
N SER A 120 -1.02 -10.39 -11.12
CA SER A 120 -1.16 -8.93 -11.23
C SER A 120 -0.02 -8.19 -10.54
N THR A 121 0.33 -7.03 -11.08
CA THR A 121 1.28 -6.10 -10.43
C THR A 121 0.83 -5.67 -9.05
N LEU A 122 -0.49 -5.66 -8.81
CA LEU A 122 -1.08 -5.31 -7.51
C LEU A 122 -0.85 -6.40 -6.46
N LEU A 123 -0.83 -7.68 -6.84
CA LEU A 123 -0.45 -8.76 -5.93
C LEU A 123 1.02 -8.65 -5.52
N MET A 124 1.89 -8.23 -6.43
CA MET A 124 3.30 -7.95 -6.11
C MET A 124 3.44 -6.80 -5.13
N LEU A 125 2.68 -5.70 -5.32
CA LEU A 125 2.69 -4.55 -4.42
C LEU A 125 2.28 -4.94 -3.00
N VAL A 126 1.18 -5.69 -2.82
CA VAL A 126 0.75 -6.09 -1.47
C VAL A 126 1.72 -7.07 -0.84
N SER A 127 2.37 -7.92 -1.63
CA SER A 127 3.44 -8.83 -1.17
C SER A 127 4.73 -8.11 -0.77
N ALA A 128 4.90 -6.86 -1.17
CA ALA A 128 6.04 -6.04 -0.75
C ALA A 128 5.90 -5.49 0.68
N LEU A 129 4.67 -5.45 1.24
CA LEU A 129 4.39 -5.01 2.62
C LEU A 129 4.58 -6.12 3.67
N CYS A 130 4.72 -7.35 3.21
CA CYS A 130 5.01 -8.54 4.02
C CYS A 130 5.91 -9.47 3.18
N THR A 131 5.97 -10.74 3.48
CA THR A 131 6.61 -11.71 2.58
C THR A 131 5.63 -12.24 1.55
N ARG A 132 6.16 -12.75 0.43
CA ARG A 132 5.34 -13.41 -0.61
C ARG A 132 4.59 -14.62 -0.03
N GLU A 133 5.25 -15.38 0.82
CA GLU A 133 4.72 -16.57 1.47
C GLU A 133 3.53 -16.21 2.38
N GLU A 134 3.70 -15.23 3.25
CA GLU A 134 2.63 -14.73 4.13
C GLU A 134 1.43 -14.24 3.32
N MET A 135 1.68 -13.48 2.24
CA MET A 135 0.59 -12.98 1.40
C MET A 135 -0.16 -14.12 0.71
N LEU A 136 0.53 -15.14 0.21
CA LEU A 136 -0.11 -16.31 -0.41
C LEU A 136 -0.93 -17.10 0.59
N ASP A 137 -0.49 -17.24 1.85
CA ASP A 137 -1.26 -17.90 2.91
C ASP A 137 -2.53 -17.09 3.25
N VAL A 138 -2.45 -15.76 3.32
CA VAL A 138 -3.62 -14.89 3.50
C VAL A 138 -4.61 -15.07 2.36
N TYR A 139 -4.13 -15.13 1.11
CA TYR A 139 -5.00 -15.34 -0.06
C TYR A 139 -5.64 -16.72 -0.07
N LYS A 140 -4.90 -17.77 0.33
CA LYS A 140 -5.46 -19.11 0.48
C LYS A 140 -6.58 -19.11 1.51
N HIS A 141 -6.35 -18.52 2.68
CA HIS A 141 -7.37 -18.37 3.72
C HIS A 141 -8.59 -17.58 3.19
N ALA A 142 -8.37 -16.47 2.48
CA ALA A 142 -9.45 -15.67 1.91
C ALA A 142 -10.31 -16.48 0.92
N VAL A 143 -9.71 -17.37 0.12
CA VAL A 143 -10.44 -18.26 -0.79
C VAL A 143 -11.25 -19.31 0.00
N GLU A 144 -10.66 -19.93 1.03
CA GLU A 144 -11.31 -20.92 1.90
C GLU A 144 -12.53 -20.31 2.62
N GLU A 145 -12.40 -19.08 3.11
CA GLU A 145 -13.46 -18.32 3.79
C GLU A 145 -14.40 -17.58 2.82
N LYS A 146 -14.22 -17.75 1.50
CA LYS A 146 -15.07 -17.20 0.43
C LYS A 146 -15.15 -15.68 0.42
N TYR A 147 -14.05 -15.00 0.75
CA TYR A 147 -13.92 -13.56 0.53
C TYR A 147 -14.04 -13.24 -0.96
N ARG A 148 -14.66 -12.10 -1.26
CA ARG A 148 -14.86 -11.63 -2.63
C ARG A 148 -13.66 -10.81 -3.07
N PHE A 149 -13.18 -11.12 -4.24
CA PHE A 149 -12.01 -10.46 -4.84
C PHE A 149 -12.42 -9.25 -5.66
N PHE A 150 -11.45 -8.44 -6.08
CA PHE A 150 -11.64 -7.23 -6.85
C PHE A 150 -12.45 -6.15 -6.11
N SER A 151 -13.40 -5.53 -6.82
CA SER A 151 -14.24 -4.44 -6.34
C SER A 151 -15.56 -4.92 -5.71
N PHE A 152 -15.64 -6.17 -5.29
CA PHE A 152 -16.89 -6.76 -4.75
C PHE A 152 -17.10 -6.54 -3.26
N GLY A 153 -16.30 -5.72 -2.62
CA GLY A 153 -16.59 -5.15 -1.30
C GLY A 153 -15.74 -5.68 -0.15
N ASP A 154 -15.08 -6.82 -0.30
CA ASP A 154 -14.20 -7.32 0.74
C ASP A 154 -12.80 -6.68 0.59
N ALA A 155 -12.14 -6.45 1.71
CA ALA A 155 -10.85 -5.78 1.76
C ALA A 155 -9.96 -6.41 2.82
N MET A 156 -8.65 -6.21 2.68
CA MET A 156 -7.66 -6.58 3.67
C MET A 156 -7.00 -5.33 4.24
N PHE A 157 -6.61 -5.41 5.50
CA PHE A 157 -5.76 -4.46 6.17
C PHE A 157 -4.38 -5.10 6.34
N ILE A 158 -3.36 -4.45 5.74
CA ILE A 158 -1.98 -4.89 5.85
C ILE A 158 -1.28 -3.93 6.80
N GLY A 159 -0.91 -4.45 7.96
CA GLY A 159 -0.27 -3.69 9.02
C GLY A 159 1.16 -4.15 9.30
N ASP A 160 1.77 -3.69 10.42
CA ASP A 160 3.04 -4.25 10.85
C ASP A 160 2.86 -5.75 11.08
N VAL A 161 3.66 -6.53 10.44
CA VAL A 161 3.85 -7.91 10.86
C VAL A 161 4.45 -7.83 12.25
N MET A 162 3.74 -8.36 13.26
CA MET A 162 4.35 -8.54 14.57
C MET A 162 5.62 -9.35 14.34
N PRO A 163 6.78 -8.91 14.83
CA PRO A 163 8.00 -9.70 14.66
C PRO A 163 7.69 -11.12 15.14
N SER A 164 7.94 -12.08 14.27
CA SER A 164 7.72 -13.48 14.63
C SER A 164 8.51 -13.73 15.90
N LYS A 165 7.95 -14.43 16.88
CA LYS A 165 8.59 -14.73 18.17
C LYS A 165 9.93 -15.49 18.04
N ALA A 166 10.46 -15.68 16.83
CA ALA A 166 11.66 -16.41 16.51
C ALA A 166 12.97 -15.63 16.66
N GLU A 167 12.94 -14.32 16.95
CA GLU A 167 14.19 -13.53 17.11
C GLU A 167 14.58 -13.20 18.56
N ASN A 168 13.79 -13.59 19.54
CA ASN A 168 14.21 -13.56 20.94
C ASN A 168 14.85 -14.89 21.32
N GLY A 169 15.98 -15.20 20.71
CA GLY A 169 16.88 -16.26 21.13
C GLY A 169 17.56 -15.90 22.44
N GLU A 170 16.91 -16.17 23.56
CA GLU A 170 17.60 -16.31 24.83
C GLU A 170 18.56 -17.50 24.69
N LYS A 171 19.86 -17.21 24.67
CA LYS A 171 20.89 -18.24 24.87
C LYS A 171 20.75 -18.77 26.29
N PRO A 172 20.69 -20.09 26.48
CA PRO A 172 20.76 -20.62 27.82
C PRO A 172 22.13 -20.32 28.39
N GLU A 173 22.20 -19.63 29.49
CA GLU A 173 23.38 -19.51 30.34
C GLU A 173 23.79 -20.93 30.82
N LYS A 174 25.10 -21.20 30.73
CA LYS A 174 25.70 -22.39 31.25
C LYS A 174 25.94 -22.33 32.76
#